data_763ff6930ca359d637b419c68fb8501d
#
_entry.id   763ff6930ca359d637b419c68fb8501d
#
_cell.length_a   1.000
_cell.length_b   1.000
_cell.length_c   1.000
_cell.angle_alpha   90.00
_cell.angle_beta   90.00
_cell.angle_gamma   90.00
#
_symmetry.space_group_name_H-M   'P 1'
#
loop_
_entity.id
_entity.type
_entity.pdbx_description
1 polymer ?
#
loop_
_entity_poly.entity_id
_entity_poly.type
_entity_poly.pdbx_seq_one_letter_code
_entity_poly.pdbx_strand_id
1 'polypeptide(L)' 'MEIEITCYTCHEKYFDFIDVFEGIYQEIIDCGICCRPNKITIEVKNKVFTRFEISDGNE' A
#
# COMPACT_ATOMS: atom_id res chain seq x y z
N MET A 1 7.85 4.00 8.72
CA MET A 1 7.83 4.92 7.58
C MET A 1 6.40 5.21 7.17
N GLU A 2 6.07 6.47 7.01
CA GLU A 2 4.73 6.87 6.60
C GLU A 2 4.62 6.92 5.09
N ILE A 3 3.55 6.33 4.54
CA ILE A 3 3.31 6.35 3.10
C ILE A 3 1.91 6.88 2.83
N GLU A 4 1.76 7.53 1.68
CA GLU A 4 0.46 7.96 1.19
C GLU A 4 -0.13 6.90 0.28
N ILE A 5 -1.36 6.51 0.57
CA ILE A 5 -2.06 5.48 -0.17
C ILE A 5 -3.30 6.08 -0.79
N THR A 6 -3.49 5.84 -2.09
CA THR A 6 -4.71 6.23 -2.78
C THR A 6 -5.58 5.00 -2.96
N CYS A 7 -6.79 5.04 -2.44
CA CYS A 7 -7.72 3.92 -2.54
C CYS A 7 -7.97 3.55 -3.99
N TYR A 8 -7.95 2.26 -4.29
CA TYR A 8 -8.17 1.75 -5.63
C TYR A 8 -9.60 2.00 -6.12
N THR A 9 -10.56 2.02 -5.21
CA THR A 9 -11.98 2.11 -5.56
C THR A 9 -12.51 3.54 -5.51
N CYS A 10 -12.35 4.23 -4.39
CA CYS A 10 -12.92 5.57 -4.20
C CYS A 10 -11.93 6.68 -4.48
N HIS A 11 -10.66 6.36 -4.69
CA HIS A 11 -9.59 7.31 -4.98
C HIS A 11 -9.31 8.32 -3.85
N GLU A 12 -9.79 8.02 -2.64
CA GLU A 12 -9.48 8.86 -1.49
C GLU A 12 -8.06 8.57 -1.01
N LYS A 13 -7.38 9.60 -0.57
CA LYS A 13 -6.01 9.47 -0.09
C LYS A 13 -6.00 9.30 1.43
N TYR A 14 -5.13 8.43 1.90
CA TYR A 14 -4.93 8.27 3.34
C TYR A 14 -3.47 7.89 3.59
N PHE A 15 -3.05 8.09 4.83
CA PHE A 15 -1.69 7.77 5.24
C PHE A 15 -1.68 6.53 6.10
N ASP A 16 -0.64 5.73 5.94
CA ASP A 16 -0.43 4.57 6.77
C ASP A 16 1.05 4.48 7.12
N PHE A 17 1.32 3.86 8.26
CA PHE A 17 2.69 3.71 8.74
C PHE A 17 3.11 2.26 8.52
N ILE A 18 4.14 2.06 7.71
CA ILE A 18 4.64 0.74 7.36
C ILE A 18 6.10 0.62 7.74
N ASP A 19 6.43 -0.50 8.38
CA ASP A 19 7.79 -0.83 8.76
C ASP A 19 8.34 -1.79 7.71
N VAL A 20 9.00 -1.25 6.70
CA VAL A 20 9.47 -2.03 5.55
C VAL A 20 10.98 -2.15 5.59
N PHE A 21 11.46 -3.39 5.51
CA PHE A 21 12.87 -3.70 5.33
C PHE A 21 13.16 -3.95 3.86
N GLU A 22 14.37 -4.40 3.55
CA GLU A 22 14.70 -4.76 2.18
C GLU A 22 13.86 -5.93 1.69
N GLY A 23 13.47 -5.88 0.41
CA GLY A 23 12.73 -6.93 -0.24
C GLY A 23 11.36 -6.50 -0.68
N ILE A 24 10.50 -7.47 -0.93
CA ILE A 24 9.13 -7.23 -1.37
C ILE A 24 8.20 -7.38 -0.18
N TYR A 25 7.35 -6.39 0.01
CA TYR A 25 6.38 -6.37 1.08
C TYR A 25 4.98 -6.25 0.49
N GLN A 26 4.09 -7.13 0.92
CA GLN A 26 2.69 -7.10 0.48
C GLN A 26 1.78 -7.08 1.68
N GLU A 27 0.77 -6.22 1.62
CA GLU A 27 -0.20 -6.13 2.69
C GLU A 27 -1.55 -5.72 2.12
N ILE A 28 -2.62 -6.19 2.75
CA ILE A 28 -3.97 -5.78 2.40
C ILE A 28 -4.45 -4.83 3.47
N ILE A 29 -4.78 -3.59 3.06
CA ILE A 29 -5.27 -2.55 3.95
C ILE A 29 -6.66 -2.15 3.50
N ASP A 30 -7.61 -2.18 4.44
CA ASP A 30 -8.98 -1.79 4.13
C ASP A 30 -9.09 -0.27 4.06
N CYS A 31 -9.81 0.20 3.04
CA CYS A 31 -10.13 1.62 2.95
C CYS A 31 -11.12 1.99 4.05
N GLY A 32 -10.83 3.07 4.78
CA GLY A 32 -11.71 3.54 5.84
C GLY A 32 -12.98 4.22 5.36
N ILE A 33 -13.08 4.49 4.06
CA ILE A 33 -14.20 5.22 3.47
C ILE A 33 -15.15 4.28 2.75
N CYS A 34 -14.64 3.51 1.80
CA CYS A 34 -15.46 2.59 1.02
C CYS A 34 -15.44 1.15 1.54
N CYS A 35 -14.65 0.90 2.56
CA CYS A 35 -14.51 -0.42 3.18
C CYS A 35 -14.09 -1.53 2.23
N ARG A 36 -13.38 -1.19 1.17
CA ARG A 36 -12.87 -2.15 0.22
C ARG A 36 -11.40 -2.48 0.48
N PRO A 37 -11.00 -3.72 0.33
CA PRO A 37 -9.60 -4.09 0.54
C PRO A 37 -8.72 -3.57 -0.59
N ASN A 38 -7.56 -3.05 -0.22
CA ASN A 38 -6.54 -2.61 -1.17
C ASN A 38 -5.28 -3.43 -0.94
N LYS A 39 -4.84 -4.12 -1.98
CA LYS A 39 -3.60 -4.87 -1.91
C LYS A 39 -2.45 -3.94 -2.31
N ILE A 40 -1.53 -3.77 -1.39
CA ILE A 40 -0.38 -2.90 -1.58
C ILE A 40 0.85 -3.76 -1.73
N THR A 41 1.62 -3.50 -2.78
CA THR A 41 2.89 -4.16 -3.02
C THR A 41 3.98 -3.10 -3.04
N ILE A 42 4.97 -3.27 -2.18
CA ILE A 42 6.08 -2.35 -2.06
C ILE A 42 7.39 -3.14 -2.23
N GLU A 43 8.26 -2.62 -3.07
CA GLU A 43 9.59 -3.16 -3.21
C GLU A 43 10.60 -2.14 -2.70
N VAL A 44 11.45 -2.57 -1.79
CA VAL A 44 12.50 -1.74 -1.21
C VAL A 44 13.85 -2.35 -1.52
N LYS A 45 14.74 -1.55 -2.09
CA LYS A 45 16.09 -1.97 -2.40
C LYS A 45 17.06 -0.90 -1.92
N ASN A 46 18.05 -1.30 -1.12
CA ASN A 46 19.02 -0.39 -0.51
C ASN A 46 18.33 0.74 0.28
N LYS A 47 17.27 0.39 1.01
CA LYS A 47 16.47 1.33 1.81
C LYS A 47 15.76 2.40 0.99
N VAL A 48 15.57 2.14 -0.30
CA VAL A 48 14.88 3.06 -1.21
C VAL A 48 13.70 2.33 -1.84
N PHE A 49 12.56 3.02 -1.93
CA PHE A 49 11.41 2.46 -2.63
C PHE A 49 11.70 2.41 -4.12
N THR A 50 11.71 1.20 -4.67
CA THR A 50 11.90 1.01 -6.11
C THR A 50 10.59 0.76 -6.82
N ARG A 51 9.56 0.30 -6.09
CA ARG A 51 8.27 0.02 -6.69
C ARG A 51 7.16 0.16 -5.65
N PHE A 52 6.02 0.70 -6.09
CA PHE A 52 4.82 0.81 -5.27
C PHE A 52 3.61 0.57 -6.15
N GLU A 53 2.78 -0.42 -5.78
CA GLU A 53 1.58 -0.75 -6.53
C GLU A 53 0.41 -0.93 -5.59
N ILE A 54 -0.77 -0.54 -6.07
CA ILE A 54 -2.03 -0.77 -5.38
C ILE A 54 -2.96 -1.48 -6.34
N SER A 55 -3.59 -2.55 -5.86
CA SER A 55 -4.54 -3.31 -6.66
C SER A 55 -5.71 -3.77 -5.82
N ASP A 56 -6.68 -4.43 -6.47
CA ASP A 56 -7.82 -5.00 -5.78
C ASP A 56 -7.35 -6.10 -4.83
N GLY A 57 -7.80 -6.02 -3.57
CA GLY A 57 -7.42 -6.99 -2.56
C GLY A 57 -7.96 -8.40 -2.79
N ASN A 58 -8.84 -8.57 -3.76
CA ASN A 58 -9.40 -9.89 -4.10
C ASN A 58 -8.58 -10.65 -5.15
N GLU A 59 -7.48 -10.11 -5.57
CA GLU A 59 -6.59 -10.81 -6.51
C GLU A 59 -5.79 -11.92 -5.84
#